data_e97bcbba03f0775811280ac180ab78d4
#
_entry.id   e97bcbba03f0775811280ac180ab78d4
#
_cell.length_a   1.000
_cell.length_b   1.000
_cell.length_c   1.000
_cell.angle_alpha   90.00
_cell.angle_beta   90.00
_cell.angle_gamma   90.00
#
_symmetry.space_group_name_H-M   'P 1'
#
loop_
_entity.id
_entity.type
_entity.pdbx_description
1 polymer ?
#
loop_
_entity_poly.entity_id
_entity_poly.type
_entity_poly.pdbx_seq_one_letter_code
_entity_poly.pdbx_strand_id
1 'polypeptide(L)'
;MFIDNKKKGKVGQVLKQHLEPNSKLSIISSYFTIYGFKELSQELKKIDSINLLLTDANITQDISILYGEIEDTKYKNLLDQKKIAKECYEWLSQKAKIRQLDSKTNFTFSTYNIENKDNNNLAIQGNSNFSTTGLGVTATNSLFMNTAVTDFESTKDLLNNFNEIWNNKTIVKD
;
A
#
# COMPACT_ATOMS: atom_id res chain seq x y z
N MET A 1 9.61 7.53 13.40
CA MET A 1 8.32 8.02 13.98
C MET A 1 7.37 6.83 14.14
N PHE A 2 6.69 6.71 15.28
CA PHE A 2 5.68 5.67 15.51
C PHE A 2 4.29 6.13 15.05
N ILE A 3 3.53 5.23 14.40
CA ILE A 3 2.20 5.50 13.84
C ILE A 3 1.24 4.39 14.29
N ASP A 4 0.13 4.75 14.96
CA ASP A 4 -0.87 3.82 15.48
C ASP A 4 -2.25 3.90 14.78
N ASN A 5 -2.35 4.71 13.74
CA ASN A 5 -3.60 5.04 13.03
C ASN A 5 -4.68 5.67 13.92
N LYS A 6 -4.32 6.13 15.11
CA LYS A 6 -5.23 6.76 16.10
C LYS A 6 -4.66 8.10 16.56
N LYS A 7 -3.93 8.09 17.68
CA LYS A 7 -3.43 9.31 18.32
C LYS A 7 -2.05 9.75 17.83
N LYS A 8 -1.23 8.80 17.41
CA LYS A 8 0.18 9.02 17.02
C LYS A 8 0.38 9.11 15.50
N GLY A 9 -0.64 9.56 14.80
CA GLY A 9 -0.60 9.71 13.34
C GLY A 9 -1.26 8.56 12.58
N LYS A 10 -1.47 8.80 11.30
CA LYS A 10 -2.14 7.90 10.37
C LYS A 10 -1.23 7.61 9.18
N VAL A 11 -1.12 6.35 8.77
CA VAL A 11 -0.31 5.94 7.62
C VAL A 11 -0.72 6.71 6.36
N GLY A 12 -2.01 6.84 6.09
CA GLY A 12 -2.50 7.57 4.93
C GLY A 12 -2.09 9.05 4.91
N GLN A 13 -2.07 9.72 6.07
CA GLN A 13 -1.62 11.11 6.16
C GLN A 13 -0.11 11.24 5.87
N VAL A 14 0.69 10.33 6.44
CA VAL A 14 2.15 10.33 6.22
C VAL A 14 2.47 10.06 4.76
N LEU A 15 1.77 9.11 4.12
CA LEU A 15 1.92 8.87 2.68
C LEU A 15 1.54 10.10 1.85
N LYS A 16 0.41 10.77 2.15
CA LYS A 16 -0.01 12.00 1.43
C LYS A 16 1.03 13.11 1.51
N GLN A 17 1.71 13.24 2.64
CA GLN A 17 2.74 14.27 2.85
C GLN A 17 4.03 14.01 2.07
N HIS A 18 4.33 12.75 1.73
CA HIS A 18 5.59 12.38 1.08
C HIS A 18 5.44 11.94 -0.38
N LEU A 19 4.20 11.64 -0.85
CA LEU A 19 3.96 11.35 -2.26
C LEU A 19 4.00 12.65 -3.08
N GLU A 20 5.04 12.80 -3.86
CA GLU A 20 5.31 13.94 -4.71
C GLU A 20 5.12 13.60 -6.19
N PRO A 21 5.03 14.58 -7.09
CA PRO A 21 5.05 14.32 -8.52
C PRO A 21 6.32 13.55 -8.93
N ASN A 22 6.12 12.45 -9.67
CA ASN A 22 7.17 11.53 -10.11
C ASN A 22 7.83 10.68 -9.00
N SER A 23 7.25 10.58 -7.81
CA SER A 23 7.65 9.59 -6.82
C SER A 23 7.57 8.17 -7.40
N LYS A 24 8.44 7.27 -6.93
CA LYS A 24 8.28 5.84 -7.11
C LYS A 24 7.81 5.24 -5.80
N LEU A 25 6.80 4.40 -5.87
CA LEU A 25 6.20 3.77 -4.69
C LEU A 25 6.39 2.25 -4.76
N SER A 26 6.91 1.67 -3.69
CA SER A 26 7.04 0.21 -3.54
C SER A 26 6.30 -0.26 -2.31
N ILE A 27 5.36 -1.19 -2.48
CA ILE A 27 4.47 -1.67 -1.41
C ILE A 27 4.56 -3.18 -1.28
N ILE A 28 4.68 -3.67 -0.04
CA ILE A 28 4.30 -5.04 0.33
C ILE A 28 3.05 -4.93 1.20
N SER A 29 1.99 -5.62 0.82
CA SER A 29 0.73 -5.64 1.56
C SER A 29 0.02 -6.97 1.34
N SER A 30 -0.74 -7.44 2.33
CA SER A 30 -1.54 -8.65 2.15
C SER A 30 -2.56 -8.48 1.03
N TYR A 31 -3.15 -7.30 0.93
CA TYR A 31 -4.11 -6.92 -0.11
C TYR A 31 -4.03 -5.43 -0.42
N PHE A 32 -4.65 -5.06 -1.53
CA PHE A 32 -4.77 -3.70 -2.01
C PHE A 32 -6.24 -3.44 -2.35
N THR A 33 -6.86 -2.46 -1.72
CA THR A 33 -8.28 -2.18 -1.94
C THR A 33 -8.52 -0.96 -2.83
N ILE A 34 -9.61 -1.00 -3.61
CA ILE A 34 -10.02 0.15 -4.43
C ILE A 34 -10.33 1.38 -3.58
N TYR A 35 -10.77 1.18 -2.34
CA TYR A 35 -11.09 2.27 -1.42
C TYR A 35 -9.82 2.90 -0.82
N GLY A 36 -8.79 2.10 -0.54
CA GLY A 36 -7.45 2.61 -0.22
C GLY A 36 -6.89 3.46 -1.36
N PHE A 37 -7.03 2.99 -2.61
CA PHE A 37 -6.69 3.78 -3.79
C PHE A 37 -7.46 5.10 -3.84
N LYS A 38 -8.77 5.08 -3.61
CA LYS A 38 -9.61 6.29 -3.65
C LYS A 38 -9.16 7.35 -2.65
N GLU A 39 -8.78 6.94 -1.44
CA GLU A 39 -8.30 7.86 -0.41
C GLU A 39 -6.99 8.58 -0.77
N LEU A 40 -6.13 7.93 -1.57
CA LEU A 40 -4.84 8.46 -2.00
C LEU A 40 -4.83 8.83 -3.50
N SER A 41 -5.97 8.82 -4.17
CA SER A 41 -6.04 8.91 -5.64
C SER A 41 -5.45 10.20 -6.21
N GLN A 42 -5.54 11.31 -5.47
CA GLN A 42 -4.98 12.59 -5.93
C GLN A 42 -3.45 12.57 -5.95
N GLU A 43 -2.83 11.96 -4.95
CA GLU A 43 -1.38 11.81 -4.85
C GLU A 43 -0.89 10.71 -5.80
N LEU A 44 -1.56 9.56 -5.80
CA LEU A 44 -1.19 8.41 -6.64
C LEU A 44 -1.25 8.70 -8.14
N LYS A 45 -2.13 9.57 -8.60
CA LYS A 45 -2.16 10.00 -10.02
C LYS A 45 -0.91 10.74 -10.46
N LYS A 46 -0.18 11.35 -9.54
CA LYS A 46 1.03 12.17 -9.82
C LYS A 46 2.32 11.36 -9.81
N ILE A 47 2.35 10.17 -9.21
CA ILE A 47 3.57 9.37 -9.11
C ILE A 47 4.00 8.81 -10.47
N ASP A 48 5.27 8.45 -10.59
CA ASP A 48 5.84 7.81 -11.78
C ASP A 48 5.36 6.36 -11.92
N SER A 49 5.55 5.58 -10.88
CA SER A 49 5.29 4.14 -10.91
C SER A 49 5.01 3.56 -9.52
N ILE A 50 4.38 2.38 -9.51
CA ILE A 50 4.21 1.58 -8.30
C ILE A 50 4.63 0.13 -8.55
N ASN A 51 5.42 -0.43 -7.63
CA ASN A 51 5.67 -1.86 -7.49
C ASN A 51 4.86 -2.40 -6.32
N LEU A 52 3.91 -3.29 -6.60
CA LEU A 52 3.00 -3.85 -5.60
C LEU A 52 3.22 -5.35 -5.45
N LEU A 53 3.71 -5.78 -4.28
CA LEU A 53 3.83 -7.17 -3.90
C LEU A 53 2.68 -7.54 -2.96
N LEU A 54 1.81 -8.43 -3.41
CA LEU A 54 0.70 -8.95 -2.64
C LEU A 54 1.13 -10.24 -1.93
N THR A 55 0.88 -10.31 -0.63
CA THR A 55 1.33 -11.45 0.19
C THR A 55 0.22 -12.45 0.49
N ASP A 56 -1.05 -12.12 0.23
CA ASP A 56 -2.16 -13.07 0.36
C ASP A 56 -2.40 -13.79 -0.98
N ALA A 57 -2.09 -15.09 -1.01
CA ALA A 57 -2.27 -15.92 -2.19
C ALA A 57 -3.74 -16.19 -2.57
N ASN A 58 -4.69 -15.90 -1.67
CA ASN A 58 -6.11 -16.17 -1.89
C ASN A 58 -6.86 -15.01 -2.57
N ILE A 59 -6.19 -13.88 -2.82
CA ILE A 59 -6.77 -12.69 -3.43
C ILE A 59 -7.43 -12.95 -4.78
N THR A 60 -6.94 -13.91 -5.56
CA THR A 60 -7.52 -14.22 -6.88
C THR A 60 -8.88 -14.90 -6.82
N GLN A 61 -9.29 -15.39 -5.65
CA GLN A 61 -10.55 -16.15 -5.50
C GLN A 61 -11.65 -15.35 -4.78
N ASP A 62 -11.31 -14.31 -4.04
CA ASP A 62 -12.27 -13.53 -3.27
C ASP A 62 -12.29 -12.06 -3.70
N ILE A 63 -13.21 -11.73 -4.59
CA ILE A 63 -13.45 -10.36 -5.07
C ILE A 63 -13.78 -9.42 -3.90
N SER A 64 -14.25 -9.93 -2.76
CA SER A 64 -14.55 -9.12 -1.58
C SER A 64 -13.32 -8.39 -1.03
N ILE A 65 -12.14 -8.96 -1.20
CA ILE A 65 -10.86 -8.36 -0.76
C ILE A 65 -10.52 -7.12 -1.60
N LEU A 66 -10.87 -7.11 -2.89
CA LEU A 66 -10.70 -5.94 -3.74
C LEU A 66 -11.69 -4.82 -3.40
N TYR A 67 -12.86 -5.16 -2.88
CA TYR A 67 -13.91 -4.22 -2.51
C TYR A 67 -13.83 -3.73 -1.07
N GLY A 68 -12.85 -4.18 -0.30
CA GLY A 68 -12.57 -3.70 1.04
C GLY A 68 -13.08 -4.59 2.14
N GLU A 69 -12.59 -4.32 3.33
CA GLU A 69 -13.05 -4.94 4.56
C GLU A 69 -14.53 -4.55 4.82
N ILE A 70 -15.24 -5.36 5.61
CA ILE A 70 -16.64 -5.10 6.02
C ILE A 70 -16.80 -3.68 6.61
N GLU A 71 -15.73 -3.12 7.14
CA GLU A 71 -15.65 -1.79 7.75
C GLU A 71 -15.56 -0.64 6.71
N ASP A 72 -15.31 -0.91 5.43
CA ASP A 72 -15.35 0.08 4.34
C ASP A 72 -16.80 0.45 3.92
N THR A 73 -17.69 0.45 4.90
CA THR A 73 -19.14 0.67 4.71
C THR A 73 -19.51 2.02 4.14
N LYS A 74 -18.60 2.96 4.14
CA LYS A 74 -18.68 4.32 3.63
C LYS A 74 -19.00 4.40 2.12
N TYR A 75 -18.67 3.33 1.36
CA TYR A 75 -18.75 3.30 -0.11
C TYR A 75 -19.71 2.22 -0.64
N LYS A 76 -20.79 1.96 0.07
CA LYS A 76 -21.74 0.88 -0.29
C LYS A 76 -22.57 1.10 -1.56
N ASN A 77 -22.47 2.24 -2.22
CA ASN A 77 -23.18 2.49 -3.45
C ASN A 77 -22.50 1.75 -4.62
N LEU A 78 -23.20 0.80 -5.25
CA LEU A 78 -22.71 0.00 -6.37
C LEU A 78 -22.21 0.82 -7.56
N LEU A 79 -22.84 1.97 -7.84
CA LEU A 79 -22.41 2.85 -8.93
C LEU A 79 -21.05 3.50 -8.61
N ASP A 80 -20.87 3.95 -7.37
CA ASP A 80 -19.60 4.52 -6.91
C ASP A 80 -18.51 3.46 -6.88
N GLN A 81 -18.83 2.24 -6.46
CA GLN A 81 -17.89 1.11 -6.50
C GLN A 81 -17.38 0.84 -7.91
N LYS A 82 -18.30 0.76 -8.90
CA LYS A 82 -17.93 0.53 -10.31
C LYS A 82 -17.03 1.65 -10.85
N LYS A 83 -17.34 2.89 -10.52
CA LYS A 83 -16.55 4.05 -10.93
C LYS A 83 -15.15 4.00 -10.32
N ILE A 84 -15.05 3.78 -9.01
CA ILE A 84 -13.77 3.68 -8.30
C ILE A 84 -12.95 2.50 -8.83
N ALA A 85 -13.57 1.34 -9.04
CA ALA A 85 -12.91 0.16 -9.58
C ALA A 85 -12.35 0.41 -10.98
N LYS A 86 -13.09 1.10 -11.84
CA LYS A 86 -12.64 1.48 -13.18
C LYS A 86 -11.44 2.43 -13.11
N GLU A 87 -11.53 3.50 -12.33
CA GLU A 87 -10.43 4.46 -12.14
C GLU A 87 -9.17 3.78 -11.60
N CYS A 88 -9.33 2.90 -10.61
CA CYS A 88 -8.24 2.13 -10.02
C CYS A 88 -7.58 1.20 -11.05
N TYR A 89 -8.38 0.46 -11.81
CA TYR A 89 -7.90 -0.44 -12.85
C TYR A 89 -7.12 0.31 -13.94
N GLU A 90 -7.67 1.41 -14.45
CA GLU A 90 -7.00 2.24 -15.46
C GLU A 90 -5.65 2.77 -14.95
N TRP A 91 -5.61 3.22 -13.70
CA TRP A 91 -4.39 3.70 -13.08
C TRP A 91 -3.35 2.58 -12.87
N LEU A 92 -3.78 1.42 -12.33
CA LEU A 92 -2.89 0.26 -12.14
C LEU A 92 -2.32 -0.22 -13.47
N SER A 93 -3.14 -0.27 -14.52
CA SER A 93 -2.71 -0.72 -15.86
C SER A 93 -1.62 0.17 -16.46
N GLN A 94 -1.58 1.45 -16.10
CA GLN A 94 -0.60 2.41 -16.60
C GLN A 94 0.66 2.51 -15.73
N LYS A 95 0.52 2.35 -14.42
CA LYS A 95 1.54 2.71 -13.44
C LYS A 95 2.11 1.52 -12.67
N ALA A 96 1.39 0.41 -12.60
CA ALA A 96 1.72 -0.66 -11.67
C ALA A 96 2.45 -1.83 -12.32
N LYS A 97 3.44 -2.35 -11.59
CA LYS A 97 3.89 -3.74 -11.69
C LYS A 97 3.41 -4.48 -10.46
N ILE A 98 2.64 -5.55 -10.67
CA ILE A 98 2.03 -6.32 -9.58
C ILE A 98 2.65 -7.71 -9.60
N ARG A 99 3.08 -8.16 -8.43
CA ARG A 99 3.61 -9.49 -8.19
C ARG A 99 2.95 -10.09 -6.95
N GLN A 100 3.00 -11.39 -6.86
CA GLN A 100 2.42 -12.13 -5.74
C GLN A 100 3.48 -12.99 -5.04
N LEU A 101 3.42 -13.04 -3.72
CA LEU A 101 4.24 -13.94 -2.92
C LEU A 101 3.73 -15.37 -3.07
N ASP A 102 4.63 -16.34 -3.10
CA ASP A 102 4.25 -17.76 -3.09
C ASP A 102 3.49 -18.11 -1.79
N SER A 103 2.42 -18.89 -1.92
CA SER A 103 1.57 -19.30 -0.79
C SER A 103 2.28 -20.08 0.32
N LYS A 104 3.48 -20.57 0.06
CA LYS A 104 4.31 -21.28 1.05
C LYS A 104 5.17 -20.33 1.90
N THR A 105 5.28 -19.07 1.48
CA THR A 105 6.09 -18.05 2.15
C THR A 105 5.18 -17.18 3.01
N ASN A 106 5.42 -17.15 4.31
CA ASN A 106 4.71 -16.27 5.22
C ASN A 106 5.43 -14.92 5.32
N PHE A 107 4.71 -13.86 5.04
CA PHE A 107 5.15 -12.49 5.27
C PHE A 107 4.06 -11.74 6.04
N THR A 108 4.36 -11.30 7.24
CA THR A 108 3.37 -10.78 8.20
C THR A 108 3.36 -9.27 8.33
N PHE A 109 4.23 -8.58 7.62
CA PHE A 109 4.38 -7.13 7.68
C PHE A 109 3.84 -6.48 6.39
N SER A 110 3.48 -5.20 6.52
CA SER A 110 3.29 -4.33 5.36
C SER A 110 4.42 -3.32 5.30
N THR A 111 4.87 -2.99 4.11
CA THR A 111 5.89 -1.96 3.90
C THR A 111 5.47 -0.99 2.82
N TYR A 112 5.84 0.27 2.99
CA TYR A 112 5.65 1.34 2.00
C TYR A 112 6.98 2.06 1.85
N ASN A 113 7.54 2.08 0.65
CA ASN A 113 8.78 2.78 0.36
C ASN A 113 8.48 3.83 -0.73
N ILE A 114 8.77 5.10 -0.44
CA ILE A 114 8.63 6.23 -1.36
C ILE A 114 10.03 6.73 -1.70
N GLU A 115 10.33 6.76 -2.99
CA GLU A 115 11.55 7.37 -3.53
C GLU A 115 11.18 8.67 -4.24
N ASN A 116 11.77 9.77 -3.78
CA ASN A 116 11.60 11.11 -4.35
C ASN A 116 12.90 11.60 -5.00
N LYS A 117 12.80 12.46 -6.00
CA LYS A 117 13.97 12.97 -6.76
C LYS A 117 14.92 13.82 -5.92
N ASP A 118 14.42 14.48 -4.89
CA ASP A 118 15.16 15.34 -3.98
C ASP A 118 15.67 14.60 -2.73
N ASN A 119 15.59 13.26 -2.71
CA ASN A 119 15.91 12.41 -1.57
C ASN A 119 15.03 12.62 -0.33
N ASN A 120 13.87 13.26 -0.46
CA ASN A 120 12.86 13.31 0.59
C ASN A 120 12.10 11.97 0.67
N ASN A 121 12.85 10.90 0.91
CA ASN A 121 12.34 9.54 0.91
C ASN A 121 11.61 9.22 2.20
N LEU A 122 10.71 8.25 2.13
CA LEU A 122 9.99 7.70 3.27
C LEU A 122 9.99 6.17 3.19
N ALA A 123 10.16 5.53 4.32
CA ALA A 123 9.81 4.12 4.46
C ALA A 123 8.94 3.92 5.70
N ILE A 124 7.86 3.15 5.55
CA ILE A 124 6.98 2.74 6.65
C ILE A 124 6.98 1.21 6.70
N GLN A 125 7.12 0.67 7.89
CA GLN A 125 7.03 -0.77 8.15
C GLN A 125 6.11 -1.02 9.33
N GLY A 126 5.22 -2.01 9.20
CA GLY A 126 4.31 -2.39 10.28
C GLY A 126 3.24 -3.38 9.81
N ASN A 127 2.05 -3.30 10.40
CA ASN A 127 0.94 -4.20 10.13
C ASN A 127 -0.26 -3.52 9.43
N SER A 128 -0.03 -2.40 8.77
CA SER A 128 -1.07 -1.65 8.05
C SER A 128 -1.12 -2.05 6.58
N ASN A 129 -2.14 -2.80 6.18
CA ASN A 129 -2.40 -3.11 4.77
C ASN A 129 -2.94 -1.89 4.01
N PHE A 130 -2.87 -1.96 2.67
CA PHE A 130 -3.39 -0.89 1.81
C PHE A 130 -4.93 -0.95 1.71
N SER A 131 -5.57 -0.47 2.75
CA SER A 131 -7.04 -0.37 2.90
C SER A 131 -7.40 0.89 3.68
N THR A 132 -8.68 1.25 3.74
CA THR A 132 -9.10 2.44 4.50
C THR A 132 -8.81 2.30 6.00
N THR A 133 -8.93 1.11 6.56
CA THR A 133 -8.56 0.84 7.97
C THR A 133 -7.05 0.89 8.18
N GLY A 134 -6.28 0.25 7.31
CA GLY A 134 -4.82 0.24 7.37
C GLY A 134 -4.20 1.62 7.12
N LEU A 135 -4.85 2.47 6.32
CA LEU A 135 -4.44 3.87 6.13
C LEU A 135 -4.90 4.80 7.27
N GLY A 136 -5.71 4.29 8.21
CA GLY A 136 -6.23 5.06 9.34
C GLY A 136 -7.37 6.02 8.99
N VAL A 137 -8.07 5.79 7.87
CA VAL A 137 -9.22 6.58 7.42
C VAL A 137 -10.49 6.11 8.11
N THR A 138 -10.73 4.82 8.12
CA THR A 138 -11.87 4.19 8.79
C THR A 138 -11.46 3.76 10.20
N ALA A 139 -12.26 4.15 11.20
CA ALA A 139 -12.04 3.74 12.58
C ALA A 139 -12.29 2.24 12.75
N THR A 140 -11.43 1.59 13.53
CA THR A 140 -11.51 0.16 13.83
C THR A 140 -11.00 -0.13 15.23
N ASN A 141 -11.38 -1.28 15.79
CA ASN A 141 -10.84 -1.80 17.04
C ASN A 141 -9.46 -2.46 16.87
N SER A 142 -8.99 -2.64 15.64
CA SER A 142 -7.67 -3.20 15.35
C SER A 142 -6.55 -2.34 15.94
N LEU A 143 -5.47 -2.99 16.34
CA LEU A 143 -4.26 -2.34 16.81
C LEU A 143 -3.24 -2.28 15.67
N PHE A 144 -2.78 -1.07 15.38
CA PHE A 144 -1.75 -0.84 14.39
C PHE A 144 -0.44 -0.40 15.06
N MET A 145 0.65 -0.97 14.56
CA MET A 145 2.01 -0.66 14.99
C MET A 145 2.86 -0.47 13.74
N ASN A 146 3.14 0.78 13.41
CA ASN A 146 3.97 1.10 12.26
C ASN A 146 5.10 2.03 12.69
N THR A 147 6.24 1.89 12.05
CA THR A 147 7.39 2.79 12.18
C THR A 147 7.67 3.44 10.84
N ALA A 148 7.78 4.76 10.82
CA ALA A 148 8.18 5.54 9.67
C ALA A 148 9.58 6.13 9.87
N VAL A 149 10.42 6.04 8.85
CA VAL A 149 11.77 6.60 8.79
C VAL A 149 11.93 7.46 7.55
N THR A 150 12.74 8.51 7.65
CA THR A 150 13.00 9.46 6.56
C THR A 150 14.49 9.72 6.35
N ASP A 151 15.35 9.20 7.22
CA ASP A 151 16.77 9.30 7.02
C ASP A 151 17.26 8.45 5.84
N PHE A 152 18.31 8.90 5.19
CA PHE A 152 18.78 8.30 3.95
C PHE A 152 19.20 6.83 4.12
N GLU A 153 19.91 6.49 5.19
CA GLU A 153 20.41 5.12 5.39
C GLU A 153 19.25 4.15 5.64
N SER A 154 18.36 4.47 6.57
CA SER A 154 17.21 3.60 6.90
C SER A 154 16.25 3.42 5.70
N THR A 155 15.96 4.48 4.97
CA THR A 155 15.09 4.40 3.79
C THR A 155 15.72 3.57 2.68
N LYS A 156 17.03 3.70 2.47
CA LYS A 156 17.79 2.91 1.50
C LYS A 156 17.82 1.43 1.88
N ASP A 157 18.06 1.11 3.14
CA ASP A 157 18.13 -0.27 3.62
C ASP A 157 16.78 -0.98 3.47
N LEU A 158 15.67 -0.30 3.82
CA LEU A 158 14.33 -0.86 3.67
C LEU A 158 13.93 -1.03 2.20
N LEU A 159 14.33 -0.12 1.32
CA LEU A 159 14.13 -0.25 -0.11
C LEU A 159 14.96 -1.40 -0.71
N ASN A 160 16.21 -1.56 -0.28
CA ASN A 160 17.05 -2.68 -0.70
C ASN A 160 16.42 -4.02 -0.28
N ASN A 161 15.91 -4.12 0.94
CA ASN A 161 15.20 -5.31 1.42
C ASN A 161 13.96 -5.61 0.55
N PHE A 162 13.16 -4.57 0.21
CA PHE A 162 12.06 -4.72 -0.73
C PHE A 162 12.55 -5.29 -2.07
N ASN A 163 13.61 -4.73 -2.64
CA ASN A 163 14.14 -5.13 -3.94
C ASN A 163 14.68 -6.58 -3.92
N GLU A 164 15.31 -7.00 -2.84
CA GLU A 164 15.75 -8.39 -2.66
C GLU A 164 14.57 -9.35 -2.68
N ILE A 165 13.51 -9.06 -1.93
CA ILE A 165 12.28 -9.87 -1.92
C ILE A 165 11.62 -9.84 -3.30
N TRP A 166 11.44 -8.66 -3.89
CA TRP A 166 10.81 -8.45 -5.19
C TRP A 166 11.47 -9.24 -6.31
N ASN A 167 12.80 -9.32 -6.30
CA ASN A 167 13.58 -10.01 -7.34
C ASN A 167 13.80 -11.51 -7.06
N ASN A 168 13.35 -12.00 -5.92
CA ASN A 168 13.53 -13.41 -5.56
C ASN A 168 12.50 -14.30 -6.27
N LYS A 169 12.89 -14.82 -7.43
CA LYS A 169 12.04 -15.69 -8.27
C LYS A 169 11.63 -17.02 -7.63
N THR A 170 12.21 -17.38 -6.49
CA THR A 170 11.83 -18.62 -5.79
C THR A 170 10.57 -18.43 -4.93
N ILE A 171 10.30 -17.21 -4.52
CA ILE A 171 9.19 -16.87 -3.62
C ILE A 171 8.20 -15.86 -4.21
N VAL A 172 8.56 -15.20 -5.31
CA VAL A 172 7.72 -14.17 -5.96
C VAL A 172 7.36 -14.62 -7.38
N LYS A 173 6.10 -14.49 -7.73
CA LYS A 173 5.52 -14.79 -9.05
C LYS A 173 4.94 -13.52 -9.68
N ASP A 174 5.01 -13.46 -11.01
CA ASP A 174 4.36 -12.42 -11.83
C ASP A 174 2.85 -12.68 -11.93
#